data_0ba31d8046a92c0b87b331fc91f4fa87
#
_entry.id   0ba31d8046a92c0b87b331fc91f4fa87
#
_cell.length_a   1.000
_cell.length_b   1.000
_cell.length_c   1.000
_cell.angle_alpha   90.00
_cell.angle_beta   90.00
_cell.angle_gamma   90.00
#
_symmetry.space_group_name_H-M   'P 1'
#
loop_
_entity.id
_entity.type
_entity.pdbx_description
1 polymer ?
#
loop_
_entity_poly.entity_id
_entity_poly.type
_entity_poly.pdbx_seq_one_letter_code
_entity_poly.pdbx_strand_id
1 'polypeptide(L)'
;MRMFVTEMRGKTVMTNDGQILGMIDNFVVNTDTGNIKHVLVSPAEDIEPQLFTTDAENRLVLPFKGMKAVRDVVVMENISLD
;
A
#
# COMPACT_ATOMS: atom_id res chain seq x y z
N MET A 1 -0.65 -10.60 -8.93
CA MET A 1 -1.70 -10.61 -7.88
C MET A 1 -3.06 -10.72 -8.53
N ARG A 2 -3.86 -11.66 -8.08
CA ARG A 2 -5.21 -11.85 -8.59
C ARG A 2 -6.22 -11.54 -7.48
N MET A 3 -6.55 -10.27 -7.34
CA MET A 3 -7.50 -9.85 -6.33
C MET A 3 -8.18 -8.59 -6.82
N PHE A 4 -9.49 -8.53 -6.67
CA PHE A 4 -10.22 -7.32 -7.03
C PHE A 4 -9.87 -6.20 -6.07
N VAL A 5 -9.87 -4.98 -6.59
CA VAL A 5 -9.55 -3.77 -5.80
C VAL A 5 -10.44 -3.69 -4.56
N THR A 6 -11.72 -4.02 -4.71
CA THR A 6 -12.67 -3.98 -3.60
C THR A 6 -12.33 -4.97 -2.48
N GLU A 7 -11.61 -6.05 -2.81
CA GLU A 7 -11.20 -7.04 -1.81
C GLU A 7 -9.94 -6.61 -1.07
N MET A 8 -9.16 -5.71 -1.65
CA MET A 8 -7.91 -5.25 -1.04
C MET A 8 -8.13 -4.15 -0.01
N ARG A 9 -9.22 -3.40 -0.12
CA ARG A 9 -9.50 -2.34 0.83
C ARG A 9 -9.64 -2.89 2.24
N GLY A 10 -9.05 -2.21 3.19
CA GLY A 10 -9.08 -2.60 4.58
C GLY A 10 -8.07 -3.66 4.96
N LYS A 11 -7.35 -4.23 3.99
CA LYS A 11 -6.32 -5.22 4.31
C LYS A 11 -5.09 -4.54 4.88
N THR A 12 -4.41 -5.24 5.77
CA THR A 12 -3.16 -4.78 6.35
C THR A 12 -2.03 -4.92 5.34
N VAL A 13 -1.20 -3.87 5.25
CA VAL A 13 0.02 -3.88 4.45
C VAL A 13 1.20 -4.01 5.37
N MET A 14 2.09 -4.95 5.06
CA MET A 14 3.31 -5.14 5.84
C MET A 14 4.51 -5.30 4.89
N THR A 15 5.69 -5.04 5.41
CA THR A 15 6.93 -5.30 4.68
C THR A 15 7.26 -6.78 4.73
N ASN A 16 8.19 -7.21 3.86
CA ASN A 16 8.58 -8.61 3.82
C ASN A 16 9.36 -9.05 5.07
N ASP A 17 9.81 -8.12 5.90
CA ASP A 17 10.42 -8.43 7.19
C ASP A 17 9.43 -8.32 8.37
N GLY A 18 8.15 -8.16 8.07
CA GLY A 18 7.10 -8.26 9.08
C GLY A 18 6.63 -6.95 9.71
N GLN A 19 7.14 -5.81 9.24
CA GLN A 19 6.70 -4.52 9.79
C GLN A 19 5.35 -4.12 9.20
N ILE A 20 4.38 -3.83 10.05
CA ILE A 20 3.06 -3.37 9.62
C ILE A 20 3.13 -1.88 9.28
N LEU A 21 2.76 -1.55 8.04
CA LEU A 21 2.75 -0.16 7.55
C LEU A 21 1.41 0.52 7.77
N GLY A 22 0.33 -0.23 7.70
CA GLY A 22 -1.01 0.31 7.87
C GLY A 22 -2.05 -0.50 7.13
N MET A 23 -3.15 0.14 6.77
CA MET A 23 -4.26 -0.51 6.07
C MET A 23 -4.54 0.18 4.75
N ILE A 24 -4.89 -0.60 3.74
CA ILE A 24 -5.21 -0.06 2.43
C ILE A 24 -6.51 0.74 2.51
N ASP A 25 -6.44 2.00 2.06
CA ASP A 25 -7.57 2.91 2.06
C ASP A 25 -8.10 3.15 0.65
N ASN A 26 -7.22 3.32 -0.33
CA ASN A 26 -7.63 3.61 -1.69
C ASN A 26 -6.48 3.33 -2.66
N PHE A 27 -6.69 3.65 -3.93
CA PHE A 27 -5.75 3.35 -5.01
C PHE A 27 -5.59 4.55 -5.93
N VAL A 28 -4.43 4.63 -6.59
CA VAL A 28 -4.18 5.57 -7.68
C VAL A 28 -4.09 4.77 -8.96
N VAL A 29 -4.93 5.11 -9.92
CA VAL A 29 -5.08 4.37 -11.17
C VAL A 29 -4.65 5.24 -12.34
N ASN A 30 -3.94 4.63 -13.29
CA ASN A 30 -3.67 5.31 -14.56
C ASN A 30 -4.94 5.26 -15.40
N THR A 31 -5.52 6.43 -15.69
CA THR A 31 -6.80 6.50 -16.39
C THR A 31 -6.71 6.08 -17.86
N ASP A 32 -5.53 6.15 -18.47
CA ASP A 32 -5.35 5.73 -19.86
C ASP A 32 -5.31 4.22 -20.01
N THR A 33 -4.69 3.52 -19.06
CA THR A 33 -4.50 2.07 -19.15
C THR A 33 -5.41 1.29 -18.21
N GLY A 34 -5.97 1.95 -17.19
CA GLY A 34 -6.75 1.28 -16.15
C GLY A 34 -5.90 0.56 -15.12
N ASN A 35 -4.58 0.63 -15.23
CA ASN A 35 -3.69 -0.06 -14.30
C ASN A 35 -3.55 0.68 -12.98
N ILE A 36 -3.47 -0.08 -11.88
CA ILE A 36 -3.19 0.49 -10.57
C ILE A 36 -1.71 0.83 -10.50
N LYS A 37 -1.41 2.08 -10.18
CA LYS A 37 -0.03 2.56 -10.05
C LYS A 37 0.43 2.56 -8.60
N HIS A 38 -0.41 3.03 -7.71
CA HIS A 38 -0.06 3.18 -6.29
C HIS A 38 -1.21 2.75 -5.41
N VAL A 39 -0.88 2.43 -4.18
CA VAL A 39 -1.84 2.10 -3.13
C VAL A 39 -1.72 3.18 -2.05
N LEU A 40 -2.86 3.69 -1.61
CA LEU A 40 -2.92 4.67 -0.54
C LEU A 40 -3.21 3.95 0.77
N VAL A 41 -2.30 4.09 1.72
CA VAL A 41 -2.33 3.33 2.97
C VAL A 41 -2.46 4.29 4.15
N SER A 42 -3.48 4.06 4.97
CA SER A 42 -3.60 4.75 6.26
C SER A 42 -2.50 4.23 7.18
N PRO A 43 -1.54 5.08 7.60
CA PRO A 43 -0.39 4.58 8.34
C PRO A 43 -0.76 4.07 9.74
N ALA A 44 -0.06 3.03 10.17
CA ALA A 44 -0.16 2.54 11.54
C ALA A 44 0.40 3.58 12.51
N GLU A 45 0.03 3.48 13.79
CA GLU A 45 0.39 4.48 14.80
C GLU A 45 1.88 4.66 14.98
N ASP A 46 2.64 3.59 14.83
CA ASP A 46 4.09 3.60 15.02
C ASP A 46 4.87 3.93 13.74
N ILE A 47 4.17 4.24 12.66
CA ILE A 47 4.79 4.62 11.39
C ILE A 47 4.89 6.13 11.32
N GLU A 48 6.07 6.62 10.94
CA GLU A 48 6.28 8.04 10.67
C GLU A 48 6.03 8.34 9.20
N PRO A 49 4.90 9.00 8.86
CA PRO A 49 4.54 9.21 7.44
C PRO A 49 5.59 9.97 6.66
N GLN A 50 6.35 10.88 7.30
CA GLN A 50 7.36 11.66 6.60
C GLN A 50 8.54 10.84 6.09
N LEU A 51 8.68 9.60 6.51
CA LEU A 51 9.69 8.69 5.95
C LEU A 51 9.26 8.11 4.60
N PHE A 52 8.02 8.38 4.20
CA PHE A 52 7.44 7.86 2.97
C PHE A 52 6.95 9.00 2.10
N THR A 53 6.63 8.68 0.85
CA THR A 53 5.85 9.60 0.01
C THR A 53 4.43 9.58 0.54
N THR A 54 3.85 10.75 0.77
CA THR A 54 2.49 10.87 1.30
C THR A 54 1.65 11.76 0.41
N ASP A 55 0.33 11.61 0.51
CA ASP A 55 -0.62 12.49 -0.15
C ASP A 55 -1.07 13.62 0.81
N ALA A 56 -2.03 14.43 0.36
CA ALA A 56 -2.52 15.58 1.15
C ALA A 56 -3.21 15.15 2.45
N GLU A 57 -3.62 13.89 2.56
CA GLU A 57 -4.30 13.36 3.74
C GLU A 57 -3.36 12.54 4.62
N ASN A 58 -2.05 12.65 4.39
CA ASN A 58 -1.03 11.91 5.12
C ASN A 58 -1.11 10.39 4.96
N ARG A 59 -1.73 9.92 3.87
CA ARG A 59 -1.69 8.51 3.55
C ARG A 59 -0.38 8.18 2.85
N LEU A 60 0.15 7.00 3.12
CA LEU A 60 1.36 6.53 2.45
C LEU A 60 1.02 6.20 1.00
N VAL A 61 1.85 6.69 0.06
CA VAL A 61 1.69 6.39 -1.36
C VAL A 61 2.72 5.33 -1.71
N LEU A 62 2.29 4.08 -1.82
CA LEU A 62 3.18 2.96 -2.06
C LEU A 62 2.98 2.41 -3.47
N PRO A 63 4.07 1.98 -4.16
CA PRO A 63 3.92 1.41 -5.49
C PRO A 63 3.14 0.10 -5.42
N PHE A 64 2.21 -0.08 -6.34
CA PHE A 64 1.46 -1.33 -6.42
C PHE A 64 2.35 -2.49 -6.88
N LYS A 65 3.33 -2.18 -7.72
CA LYS A 65 4.31 -3.16 -8.16
C LYS A 65 5.10 -3.70 -6.97
N GLY A 66 5.19 -4.99 -6.85
CA GLY A 66 5.85 -5.63 -5.73
C GLY A 66 4.94 -6.02 -4.58
N MET A 67 3.67 -5.66 -4.65
CA MET A 67 2.71 -6.10 -3.65
C MET A 67 2.24 -7.51 -3.94
N LYS A 68 2.11 -8.31 -2.89
CA LYS A 68 1.68 -9.69 -2.97
C LYS A 68 0.66 -9.95 -1.87
N ALA A 69 -0.51 -10.43 -2.24
CA ALA A 69 -1.53 -10.80 -1.25
C ALA A 69 -1.20 -12.17 -0.67
N VAL A 70 -1.20 -12.26 0.66
CA VAL A 70 -1.02 -13.51 1.38
C VAL A 70 -2.16 -13.58 2.39
N ARG A 71 -3.21 -14.31 2.04
CA ARG A 71 -4.45 -14.42 2.84
C ARG A 71 -5.05 -13.02 3.08
N ASP A 72 -5.13 -12.56 4.32
CA ASP A 72 -5.72 -11.28 4.68
C ASP A 72 -4.70 -10.15 4.75
N VAL A 73 -3.48 -10.40 4.34
CA VAL A 73 -2.37 -9.44 4.43
C VAL A 73 -1.81 -9.20 3.04
N VAL A 74 -1.42 -7.94 2.77
CA VAL A 74 -0.70 -7.59 1.55
C VAL A 74 0.75 -7.30 1.95
N VAL A 75 1.66 -8.05 1.34
CA VAL A 75 3.09 -7.92 1.62
C VAL A 75 3.72 -7.02 0.57
N MET A 76 4.46 -6.02 1.03
CA MET A 76 5.20 -5.11 0.18
C MET A 76 6.65 -5.55 0.13
N GLU A 77 7.11 -5.94 -1.05
CA GLU A 77 8.49 -6.38 -1.25
C GLU A 77 9.36 -5.21 -1.73
N ASN A 78 10.61 -5.23 -1.33
CA ASN A 78 11.63 -4.29 -1.82
C ASN A 78 11.25 -2.83 -1.61
N ILE A 79 10.57 -2.54 -0.52
CA ILE A 79 10.25 -1.16 -0.18
C ILE A 79 11.52 -0.44 0.25
N SER A 80 11.72 0.77 -0.26
CA SER A 80 12.82 1.61 0.16
C SER A 80 12.27 2.83 0.88
N LEU A 81 12.91 3.19 2.00
CA LEU A 81 12.59 4.36 2.77
C LEU A 81 13.59 5.46 2.43
N ASP A 82 13.09 6.59 2.04
CA ASP A 82 13.93 7.75 1.70
C ASP A 82 13.70 8.88 2.65
#